data_62c6d817b0c396415b56170ecd995442
#
_entry.id   62c6d817b0c396415b56170ecd995442
#
_cell.length_a   1.000
_cell.length_b   1.000
_cell.length_c   1.000
_cell.angle_alpha   90.00
_cell.angle_beta   90.00
_cell.angle_gamma   90.00
#
_symmetry.space_group_name_H-M   'P 1'
#
loop_
_entity.id
_entity.type
_entity.pdbx_description
1 polymer ?
#
loop_
_entity_poly.entity_id
_entity_poly.type
_entity_poly.pdbx_seq_one_letter_code
_entity_poly.pdbx_strand_id
1 'polypeptide(L)'
;VSTRNRPPIVAVVAVAVIAVALVAVIGCTTSDPDTAEPATAPSEADIGFSRDMAAHHAQAVDMAERIRSRTADPRLRSLATDIVLTQQAQIGRMQGWLELWGEPLTSTAPPMAWVDDDSDGEGMDHMPGGNGEMATMPGMAGPADLAELDSLDLPAAERRFLELMIEHHRGGVQMADSVLAAEPTDVVTTLATSIVTGQAAEIELMETMLADRTETGS
;
A
#
# COMPACT_ATOMS: atom_id res chain seq x y z
N VAL A 1 -82.79 -9.78 16.05
CA VAL A 1 -81.36 -9.57 15.91
C VAL A 1 -81.11 -9.08 14.51
N SER A 2 -80.85 -7.73 14.39
CA SER A 2 -80.74 -7.02 13.14
C SER A 2 -79.24 -6.96 12.72
N THR A 3 -78.91 -7.59 11.65
CA THR A 3 -77.56 -7.51 11.01
C THR A 3 -77.55 -6.35 10.03
N ARG A 4 -76.81 -5.30 10.38
CA ARG A 4 -76.68 -4.11 9.56
C ARG A 4 -75.50 -4.34 8.57
N ASN A 5 -75.89 -4.52 7.33
CA ASN A 5 -74.97 -4.66 6.19
C ASN A 5 -74.36 -3.28 5.83
N ARG A 6 -73.02 -3.11 5.88
CA ARG A 6 -72.34 -1.90 5.43
C ARG A 6 -71.70 -2.19 4.06
N PRO A 7 -71.90 -1.33 3.05
CA PRO A 7 -71.21 -1.49 1.79
C PRO A 7 -69.73 -1.01 1.86
N PRO A 8 -68.84 -1.54 1.05
CA PRO A 8 -67.44 -1.09 1.01
C PRO A 8 -67.30 0.25 0.28
N ILE A 9 -66.62 1.17 0.91
CA ILE A 9 -66.25 2.44 0.30
C ILE A 9 -65.08 2.16 -0.67
N VAL A 10 -65.36 2.25 -1.97
CA VAL A 10 -64.33 2.25 -3.03
C VAL A 10 -63.81 3.69 -3.12
N ALA A 11 -62.63 3.94 -2.62
CA ALA A 11 -61.92 5.21 -2.79
C ALA A 11 -61.35 5.28 -4.20
N VAL A 12 -61.99 6.06 -5.06
CA VAL A 12 -61.43 6.43 -6.40
C VAL A 12 -60.42 7.53 -6.17
N VAL A 13 -59.16 7.20 -6.27
CA VAL A 13 -58.07 8.20 -6.29
C VAL A 13 -57.94 8.72 -7.74
N ALA A 14 -58.48 9.93 -7.95
CA ALA A 14 -58.28 10.65 -9.20
C ALA A 14 -56.85 11.23 -9.21
N VAL A 15 -55.98 10.68 -10.04
CA VAL A 15 -54.66 11.25 -10.30
C VAL A 15 -54.83 12.41 -11.31
N ALA A 16 -54.80 13.64 -10.78
CA ALA A 16 -54.71 14.82 -11.63
C ALA A 16 -53.26 14.98 -12.13
N VAL A 17 -53.03 14.69 -13.41
CA VAL A 17 -51.77 15.00 -14.09
C VAL A 17 -51.81 16.48 -14.45
N ILE A 18 -51.14 17.30 -13.66
CA ILE A 18 -50.86 18.70 -14.02
C ILE A 18 -49.58 18.70 -14.84
N ALA A 19 -49.74 18.82 -16.17
CA ALA A 19 -48.64 19.11 -17.07
C ALA A 19 -48.24 20.58 -16.94
N VAL A 20 -47.25 20.87 -16.09
CA VAL A 20 -46.57 22.17 -16.06
C VAL A 20 -45.43 22.08 -17.08
N ALA A 21 -45.66 22.66 -18.26
CA ALA A 21 -44.58 22.92 -19.22
C ALA A 21 -43.70 24.06 -18.71
N LEU A 22 -42.70 23.74 -17.87
CA LEU A 22 -41.60 24.63 -17.56
C LEU A 22 -40.59 24.53 -18.70
N VAL A 23 -40.56 25.49 -19.59
CA VAL A 23 -39.45 25.73 -20.51
C VAL A 23 -38.28 26.23 -19.66
N ALA A 24 -37.57 25.35 -19.01
CA ALA A 24 -36.25 25.62 -18.48
C ALA A 24 -35.31 25.63 -19.67
N VAL A 25 -34.88 26.81 -20.13
CA VAL A 25 -33.65 26.96 -20.90
C VAL A 25 -32.52 26.59 -19.98
N ILE A 26 -32.28 25.29 -19.86
CA ILE A 26 -31.04 24.77 -19.29
C ILE A 26 -29.98 25.09 -20.34
N GLY A 27 -29.24 26.14 -20.08
CA GLY A 27 -27.97 26.34 -20.75
C GLY A 27 -27.13 25.10 -20.48
N CYS A 28 -27.11 24.15 -21.41
CA CYS A 28 -26.08 23.15 -21.47
C CYS A 28 -24.75 23.88 -21.63
N THR A 29 -24.11 24.21 -20.51
CA THR A 29 -22.66 24.32 -20.55
C THR A 29 -22.18 22.93 -20.92
N THR A 30 -21.95 22.73 -22.22
CA THR A 30 -21.16 21.58 -22.68
C THR A 30 -19.78 21.81 -22.03
N SER A 31 -19.54 21.19 -20.90
CA SER A 31 -18.19 20.93 -20.44
C SER A 31 -17.56 20.13 -21.57
N ASP A 32 -16.66 20.76 -22.31
CA ASP A 32 -15.88 20.10 -23.34
C ASP A 32 -15.22 18.88 -22.68
N PRO A 33 -15.45 17.66 -23.15
CA PRO A 33 -14.77 16.48 -22.62
C PRO A 33 -13.28 16.49 -22.96
N ASP A 34 -12.81 17.51 -23.67
CA ASP A 34 -11.44 17.66 -24.18
C ASP A 34 -10.53 18.52 -23.28
N THR A 35 -11.00 18.95 -22.09
CA THR A 35 -10.17 19.65 -21.08
C THR A 35 -9.82 18.77 -19.89
N ALA A 36 -9.74 17.44 -20.05
CA ALA A 36 -8.93 16.66 -19.16
C ALA A 36 -7.47 17.09 -19.41
N GLU A 37 -6.86 17.76 -18.45
CA GLU A 37 -5.42 18.00 -18.52
C GLU A 37 -4.76 16.67 -18.84
N PRO A 38 -3.82 16.61 -19.82
CA PRO A 38 -3.13 15.39 -20.12
C PRO A 38 -2.49 14.89 -18.82
N ALA A 39 -2.81 13.67 -18.42
CA ALA A 39 -2.18 13.06 -17.25
C ALA A 39 -0.66 13.25 -17.42
N THR A 40 -0.02 13.84 -16.43
CA THR A 40 1.42 14.09 -16.45
C THR A 40 2.11 12.78 -16.74
N ALA A 41 2.97 12.74 -17.76
CA ALA A 41 3.74 11.54 -18.06
C ALA A 41 4.57 11.14 -16.83
N PRO A 42 4.74 9.83 -16.55
CA PRO A 42 5.52 9.39 -15.41
C PRO A 42 6.97 9.87 -15.52
N SER A 43 7.52 10.29 -14.41
CA SER A 43 8.95 10.59 -14.27
C SER A 43 9.79 9.31 -14.12
N GLU A 44 11.10 9.43 -14.22
CA GLU A 44 12.03 8.34 -13.89
C GLU A 44 11.85 7.87 -12.45
N ALA A 45 11.53 8.80 -11.52
CA ALA A 45 11.27 8.47 -10.13
C ALA A 45 9.94 7.71 -9.96
N ASP A 46 8.86 8.07 -10.66
CA ASP A 46 7.61 7.31 -10.66
C ASP A 46 7.82 5.85 -11.10
N ILE A 47 8.56 5.67 -12.19
CA ILE A 47 8.84 4.37 -12.80
C ILE A 47 9.76 3.54 -11.90
N GLY A 48 10.86 4.14 -11.45
CA GLY A 48 11.84 3.48 -10.59
C GLY A 48 11.26 3.08 -9.24
N PHE A 49 10.57 3.99 -8.57
CA PHE A 49 9.85 3.72 -7.33
C PHE A 49 8.84 2.59 -7.49
N SER A 50 7.99 2.64 -8.52
CA SER A 50 6.97 1.61 -8.73
C SER A 50 7.57 0.22 -8.91
N ARG A 51 8.73 0.13 -9.57
CA ARG A 51 9.45 -1.13 -9.79
C ARG A 51 10.11 -1.64 -8.52
N ASP A 52 10.87 -0.78 -7.85
CA ASP A 52 11.64 -1.16 -6.67
C ASP A 52 10.75 -1.42 -5.46
N MET A 53 9.73 -0.58 -5.23
CA MET A 53 8.79 -0.78 -4.13
C MET A 53 7.94 -2.04 -4.33
N ALA A 54 7.59 -2.41 -5.57
CA ALA A 54 6.91 -3.67 -5.83
C ALA A 54 7.81 -4.89 -5.47
N ALA A 55 9.10 -4.82 -5.76
CA ALA A 55 10.06 -5.85 -5.39
C ALA A 55 10.31 -5.88 -3.86
N HIS A 56 10.42 -4.71 -3.24
CA HIS A 56 10.53 -4.56 -1.79
C HIS A 56 9.31 -5.18 -1.09
N HIS A 57 8.10 -4.85 -1.48
CA HIS A 57 6.88 -5.42 -0.94
C HIS A 57 6.76 -6.93 -1.12
N ALA A 58 7.28 -7.47 -2.22
CA ALA A 58 7.27 -8.92 -2.45
C ALA A 58 8.05 -9.67 -1.36
N GLN A 59 9.14 -9.10 -0.82
CA GLN A 59 9.86 -9.71 0.29
C GLN A 59 9.06 -9.64 1.61
N ALA A 60 8.37 -8.53 1.89
CA ALA A 60 7.50 -8.46 3.08
C ALA A 60 6.39 -9.52 3.04
N VAL A 61 5.78 -9.70 1.86
CA VAL A 61 4.77 -10.75 1.64
C VAL A 61 5.37 -12.14 1.91
N ASP A 62 6.58 -12.43 1.40
CA ASP A 62 7.25 -13.71 1.64
C ASP A 62 7.53 -13.94 3.13
N MET A 63 8.09 -12.95 3.83
CA MET A 63 8.32 -13.05 5.29
C MET A 63 7.02 -13.23 6.07
N ALA A 64 5.98 -12.47 5.73
CA ALA A 64 4.68 -12.56 6.41
C ALA A 64 4.01 -13.92 6.21
N GLU A 65 4.06 -14.50 5.02
CA GLU A 65 3.52 -15.85 4.75
C GLU A 65 4.25 -16.94 5.54
N ARG A 66 5.58 -16.84 5.70
CA ARG A 66 6.39 -17.77 6.47
C ARG A 66 5.94 -17.83 7.93
N ILE A 67 5.72 -16.67 8.57
CA ILE A 67 5.30 -16.63 9.97
C ILE A 67 3.80 -16.91 10.14
N ARG A 68 2.94 -16.41 9.23
CA ARG A 68 1.49 -16.58 9.27
C ARG A 68 1.07 -18.04 9.30
N SER A 69 1.76 -18.88 8.54
CA SER A 69 1.49 -20.32 8.46
C SER A 69 1.92 -21.09 9.72
N ARG A 70 2.85 -20.55 10.51
CA ARG A 70 3.49 -21.22 11.65
C ARG A 70 2.95 -20.74 13.00
N THR A 71 2.69 -19.43 13.15
CA THR A 71 2.33 -18.82 14.45
C THR A 71 0.99 -19.34 15.01
N ALA A 72 0.95 -19.55 16.32
CA ALA A 72 -0.28 -19.78 17.07
C ALA A 72 -0.89 -18.49 17.65
N ASP A 73 -0.11 -17.38 17.71
CA ASP A 73 -0.57 -16.08 18.20
C ASP A 73 -1.56 -15.46 17.20
N PRO A 74 -2.84 -15.25 17.59
CA PRO A 74 -3.84 -14.69 16.70
C PRO A 74 -3.56 -13.23 16.30
N ARG A 75 -2.90 -12.45 17.17
CA ARG A 75 -2.53 -11.06 16.88
C ARG A 75 -1.47 -11.01 15.77
N LEU A 76 -0.43 -11.84 15.90
CA LEU A 76 0.63 -11.93 14.91
C LEU A 76 0.11 -12.47 13.57
N ARG A 77 -0.79 -13.47 13.63
CA ARG A 77 -1.42 -14.01 12.42
C ARG A 77 -2.28 -12.97 11.71
N SER A 78 -3.00 -12.12 12.45
CA SER A 78 -3.78 -11.01 11.89
C SER A 78 -2.87 -10.01 11.20
N LEU A 79 -1.85 -9.50 11.91
CA LEU A 79 -0.86 -8.58 11.36
C LEU A 79 -0.22 -9.12 10.07
N ALA A 80 0.28 -10.35 10.09
CA ALA A 80 0.88 -10.97 8.92
C ALA A 80 -0.12 -11.11 7.74
N THR A 81 -1.40 -11.35 8.03
CA THR A 81 -2.45 -11.39 7.00
C THR A 81 -2.70 -10.00 6.42
N ASP A 82 -2.76 -8.97 7.26
CA ASP A 82 -2.98 -7.60 6.84
C ASP A 82 -1.82 -7.10 5.95
N ILE A 83 -0.57 -7.39 6.34
CA ILE A 83 0.63 -7.12 5.53
C ILE A 83 0.52 -7.79 4.15
N VAL A 84 0.21 -9.09 4.10
CA VAL A 84 0.08 -9.83 2.83
C VAL A 84 -0.97 -9.19 1.92
N LEU A 85 -2.16 -8.94 2.42
CA LEU A 85 -3.27 -8.41 1.61
C LEU A 85 -3.00 -6.98 1.13
N THR A 86 -2.52 -6.12 2.02
CA THR A 86 -2.24 -4.72 1.72
C THR A 86 -1.11 -4.60 0.71
N GLN A 87 0.02 -5.26 0.96
CA GLN A 87 1.19 -5.13 0.11
C GLN A 87 1.01 -5.82 -1.25
N GLN A 88 0.30 -6.94 -1.33
CA GLN A 88 -0.08 -7.53 -2.62
C GLN A 88 -0.96 -6.61 -3.46
N ALA A 89 -1.93 -5.92 -2.83
CA ALA A 89 -2.74 -4.93 -3.54
C ALA A 89 -1.91 -3.74 -4.05
N GLN A 90 -0.92 -3.30 -3.27
CA GLN A 90 0.00 -2.24 -3.65
C GLN A 90 0.94 -2.68 -4.79
N ILE A 91 1.48 -3.90 -4.74
CA ILE A 91 2.25 -4.51 -5.85
C ILE A 91 1.42 -4.49 -7.13
N GLY A 92 0.19 -5.00 -7.10
CA GLY A 92 -0.68 -5.03 -8.27
C GLY A 92 -0.96 -3.66 -8.86
N ARG A 93 -1.09 -2.62 -8.00
CA ARG A 93 -1.27 -1.23 -8.44
C ARG A 93 -0.03 -0.70 -9.16
N MET A 94 1.16 -0.88 -8.59
CA MET A 94 2.42 -0.42 -9.16
C MET A 94 2.75 -1.14 -10.47
N GLN A 95 2.53 -2.45 -10.54
CA GLN A 95 2.69 -3.21 -11.78
C GLN A 95 1.70 -2.76 -12.86
N GLY A 96 0.45 -2.50 -12.50
CA GLY A 96 -0.54 -1.96 -13.44
C GLY A 96 -0.18 -0.58 -13.98
N TRP A 97 0.46 0.27 -13.17
CA TRP A 97 0.99 1.54 -13.66
C TRP A 97 2.14 1.35 -14.65
N LEU A 98 3.11 0.50 -14.33
CA LEU A 98 4.22 0.19 -15.24
C LEU A 98 3.70 -0.33 -16.59
N GLU A 99 2.73 -1.23 -16.58
CA GLU A 99 2.08 -1.73 -17.81
C GLU A 99 1.38 -0.59 -18.58
N LEU A 100 0.65 0.28 -17.88
CA LEU A 100 -0.04 1.44 -18.49
C LEU A 100 0.94 2.42 -19.12
N TRP A 101 2.09 2.62 -18.50
CA TRP A 101 3.14 3.50 -18.98
C TRP A 101 4.02 2.87 -20.08
N GLY A 102 3.84 1.57 -20.35
CA GLY A 102 4.65 0.83 -21.33
C GLY A 102 6.04 0.45 -20.81
N GLU A 103 6.21 0.45 -19.49
CA GLU A 103 7.48 0.18 -18.82
C GLU A 103 7.61 -1.28 -18.40
N PRO A 104 8.81 -1.90 -18.50
CA PRO A 104 9.02 -3.25 -18.04
C PRO A 104 8.92 -3.34 -16.51
N LEU A 105 8.40 -4.48 -16.03
CA LEU A 105 8.25 -4.75 -14.59
C LEU A 105 9.60 -4.96 -13.87
N THR A 106 10.66 -5.24 -14.62
CA THR A 106 12.02 -5.43 -14.10
C THR A 106 13.00 -4.49 -14.79
N SER A 107 14.09 -4.13 -14.12
CA SER A 107 15.16 -3.31 -14.67
C SER A 107 16.52 -3.99 -14.49
N THR A 108 17.49 -3.62 -15.34
CA THR A 108 18.90 -3.92 -15.15
C THR A 108 19.65 -2.80 -14.42
N ALA A 109 19.01 -1.65 -14.18
CA ALA A 109 19.57 -0.61 -13.35
C ALA A 109 19.68 -1.09 -11.90
N PRO A 110 20.65 -0.60 -11.13
CA PRO A 110 20.72 -0.87 -9.70
C PRO A 110 19.44 -0.40 -9.00
N PRO A 111 19.00 -1.08 -7.93
CA PRO A 111 17.92 -0.57 -7.09
C PRO A 111 18.21 0.85 -6.60
N MET A 112 17.18 1.66 -6.48
CA MET A 112 17.25 3.08 -6.04
C MET A 112 18.02 4.01 -6.99
N ALA A 113 18.37 3.60 -8.21
CA ALA A 113 19.06 4.44 -9.20
C ALA A 113 18.24 5.67 -9.65
N TRP A 114 16.98 5.74 -9.29
CA TRP A 114 16.06 6.83 -9.56
C TRP A 114 16.08 7.94 -8.48
N VAL A 115 16.77 7.71 -7.38
CA VAL A 115 16.96 8.72 -6.32
C VAL A 115 18.12 9.62 -6.75
N ASP A 116 17.84 10.90 -6.97
CA ASP A 116 18.88 11.87 -7.29
C ASP A 116 19.87 12.04 -6.13
N ASP A 117 21.15 11.90 -6.44
CA ASP A 117 22.27 12.00 -5.49
C ASP A 117 22.66 13.47 -5.20
N ASP A 118 21.78 14.43 -5.57
CA ASP A 118 22.01 15.88 -5.44
C ASP A 118 21.92 16.40 -3.97
N SER A 119 21.68 15.54 -2.99
CA SER A 119 21.81 15.90 -1.58
C SER A 119 23.28 15.73 -1.16
N ASP A 120 24.02 16.85 -1.19
CA ASP A 120 25.36 17.03 -0.59
C ASP A 120 25.78 15.93 0.39
N GLY A 121 26.45 14.90 -0.09
CA GLY A 121 27.44 14.02 0.55
C GLY A 121 27.23 13.45 1.96
N GLU A 122 26.15 13.74 2.67
CA GLU A 122 26.00 13.33 4.07
C GLU A 122 24.96 12.22 4.33
N GLY A 123 24.20 11.80 3.33
CA GLY A 123 23.09 10.83 3.52
C GLY A 123 23.43 9.37 3.18
N MET A 124 24.39 9.12 2.30
CA MET A 124 24.70 7.76 1.80
C MET A 124 25.82 7.04 2.58
N ASP A 125 26.60 7.75 3.40
CA ASP A 125 27.69 7.14 4.17
C ASP A 125 27.21 6.26 5.36
N HIS A 126 25.91 6.17 5.60
CA HIS A 126 25.34 5.35 6.67
C HIS A 126 24.54 4.14 6.16
N MET A 127 24.60 3.82 4.86
CA MET A 127 24.12 2.52 4.37
C MET A 127 25.12 1.44 4.84
N PRO A 128 24.74 0.47 5.69
CA PRO A 128 25.60 -0.67 6.00
C PRO A 128 25.72 -1.56 4.77
N GLY A 129 26.74 -1.33 3.94
CA GLY A 129 26.98 -2.04 2.68
C GLY A 129 28.18 -1.52 1.88
N GLY A 130 28.97 -0.60 2.42
CA GLY A 130 30.08 0.08 1.76
C GLY A 130 31.31 -0.80 1.41
N ASN A 131 31.14 -2.06 1.01
CA ASN A 131 32.25 -2.94 0.60
C ASN A 131 32.00 -3.64 -0.76
N GLY A 132 31.44 -2.93 -1.76
CA GLY A 132 31.29 -3.48 -3.09
C GLY A 132 30.18 -4.53 -3.23
N GLU A 133 29.28 -4.65 -2.27
CA GLU A 133 28.03 -5.36 -2.38
C GLU A 133 27.08 -4.54 -3.26
N MET A 134 26.33 -5.23 -4.13
CA MET A 134 25.32 -4.59 -4.98
C MET A 134 24.41 -3.71 -4.12
N ALA A 135 24.17 -2.47 -4.56
CA ALA A 135 23.21 -1.57 -3.89
C ALA A 135 21.91 -2.33 -3.63
N THR A 136 21.54 -2.42 -2.37
CA THR A 136 20.30 -3.08 -1.94
C THR A 136 19.29 -2.02 -1.54
N MET A 137 18.01 -2.32 -1.71
CA MET A 137 16.95 -1.43 -1.20
C MET A 137 17.02 -1.36 0.33
N PRO A 138 16.72 -0.19 0.95
CA PRO A 138 16.76 -0.04 2.40
C PRO A 138 15.89 -1.08 3.11
N GLY A 139 16.37 -1.61 4.23
CA GLY A 139 15.61 -2.52 5.09
C GLY A 139 15.40 -3.94 4.57
N MET A 140 15.92 -4.28 3.39
CA MET A 140 15.77 -5.63 2.85
C MET A 140 16.50 -6.66 3.71
N ALA A 141 15.80 -7.76 4.05
CA ALA A 141 16.40 -8.90 4.72
C ALA A 141 17.32 -9.67 3.76
N GLY A 142 18.51 -10.03 4.24
CA GLY A 142 19.44 -10.86 3.48
C GLY A 142 19.02 -12.34 3.40
N PRO A 143 19.62 -13.11 2.49
CA PRO A 143 19.33 -14.56 2.39
C PRO A 143 19.61 -15.32 3.71
N ALA A 144 20.60 -14.87 4.49
CA ALA A 144 20.93 -15.47 5.78
C ALA A 144 19.83 -15.21 6.83
N ASP A 145 19.24 -13.99 6.84
CA ASP A 145 18.15 -13.62 7.74
C ASP A 145 16.89 -14.44 7.47
N LEU A 146 16.57 -14.65 6.18
CA LEU A 146 15.43 -15.46 5.76
C LEU A 146 15.63 -16.94 6.12
N ALA A 147 16.85 -17.46 5.95
CA ALA A 147 17.19 -18.82 6.34
C ALA A 147 17.15 -19.01 7.88
N GLU A 148 17.60 -18.01 8.64
CA GLU A 148 17.48 -17.98 10.09
C GLU A 148 16.01 -18.03 10.51
N LEU A 149 15.16 -17.16 9.95
CA LEU A 149 13.73 -17.11 10.22
C LEU A 149 13.05 -18.47 10.04
N ASP A 150 13.44 -19.22 9.00
CA ASP A 150 12.89 -20.55 8.73
C ASP A 150 13.36 -21.62 9.74
N SER A 151 14.59 -21.49 10.25
CA SER A 151 15.22 -22.47 11.11
C SER A 151 14.86 -22.35 12.60
N LEU A 152 14.42 -21.19 13.05
CA LEU A 152 14.11 -20.90 14.44
C LEU A 152 12.83 -21.58 14.92
N ASP A 153 12.79 -21.95 16.21
CA ASP A 153 11.56 -22.34 16.92
C ASP A 153 10.58 -21.18 16.98
N LEU A 154 9.26 -21.47 17.11
CA LEU A 154 8.20 -20.47 16.99
C LEU A 154 8.39 -19.21 17.86
N PRO A 155 8.70 -19.26 19.17
CA PRO A 155 8.88 -18.05 19.96
C PRO A 155 10.04 -17.17 19.45
N ALA A 156 11.13 -17.78 19.00
CA ALA A 156 12.28 -17.07 18.44
C ALA A 156 11.99 -16.59 17.01
N ALA A 157 11.34 -17.40 16.19
CA ALA A 157 10.93 -17.04 14.84
C ALA A 157 9.95 -15.86 14.84
N GLU A 158 9.00 -15.79 15.78
CA GLU A 158 8.06 -14.69 15.91
C GLU A 158 8.76 -13.38 16.24
N ARG A 159 9.74 -13.41 17.17
CA ARG A 159 10.57 -12.22 17.47
C ARG A 159 11.40 -11.80 16.25
N ARG A 160 12.08 -12.77 15.64
CA ARG A 160 12.94 -12.49 14.47
C ARG A 160 12.14 -11.89 13.31
N PHE A 161 10.93 -12.41 13.07
CA PHE A 161 10.02 -11.84 12.08
C PHE A 161 9.69 -10.38 12.39
N LEU A 162 9.33 -10.07 13.64
CA LEU A 162 9.01 -8.69 14.03
C LEU A 162 10.22 -7.75 13.86
N GLU A 163 11.42 -8.19 14.27
CA GLU A 163 12.66 -7.42 14.09
C GLU A 163 12.94 -7.13 12.61
N LEU A 164 12.91 -8.16 11.77
CA LEU A 164 13.14 -8.02 10.33
C LEU A 164 12.08 -7.15 9.66
N MET A 165 10.81 -7.32 10.01
CA MET A 165 9.71 -6.59 9.41
C MET A 165 9.70 -5.11 9.84
N ILE A 166 10.11 -4.78 11.06
CA ILE A 166 10.31 -3.40 11.51
C ILE A 166 11.36 -2.70 10.66
N GLU A 167 12.52 -3.31 10.47
CA GLU A 167 13.59 -2.73 9.64
C GLU A 167 13.17 -2.63 8.17
N HIS A 168 12.47 -3.64 7.66
CA HIS A 168 11.92 -3.64 6.31
C HIS A 168 10.93 -2.49 6.10
N HIS A 169 10.02 -2.26 7.04
CA HIS A 169 9.06 -1.16 6.98
C HIS A 169 9.73 0.21 7.09
N ARG A 170 10.75 0.35 7.93
CA ARG A 170 11.57 1.58 7.98
C ARG A 170 12.21 1.89 6.63
N GLY A 171 12.75 0.87 5.97
CA GLY A 171 13.27 0.99 4.61
C GLY A 171 12.19 1.38 3.59
N GLY A 172 11.01 0.77 3.67
CA GLY A 172 9.88 1.11 2.81
C GLY A 172 9.39 2.56 2.98
N VAL A 173 9.35 3.06 4.23
CA VAL A 173 9.06 4.48 4.52
C VAL A 173 10.12 5.38 3.89
N GLN A 174 11.41 5.06 4.06
CA GLN A 174 12.50 5.83 3.44
C GLN A 174 12.37 5.91 1.92
N MET A 175 12.08 4.79 1.25
CA MET A 175 11.86 4.76 -0.20
C MET A 175 10.65 5.61 -0.61
N ALA A 176 9.56 5.56 0.17
CA ALA A 176 8.37 6.36 -0.10
C ALA A 176 8.62 7.86 0.11
N ASP A 177 9.37 8.24 1.14
CA ASP A 177 9.79 9.64 1.35
C ASP A 177 10.69 10.13 0.22
N SER A 178 11.61 9.29 -0.28
CA SER A 178 12.49 9.64 -1.41
C SER A 178 11.69 9.95 -2.68
N VAL A 179 10.66 9.15 -3.02
CA VAL A 179 9.85 9.45 -4.20
C VAL A 179 8.98 10.68 -3.99
N LEU A 180 8.46 10.92 -2.79
CA LEU A 180 7.68 12.12 -2.48
C LEU A 180 8.51 13.40 -2.64
N ALA A 181 9.80 13.34 -2.32
CA ALA A 181 10.73 14.46 -2.51
C ALA A 181 11.01 14.77 -4.01
N ALA A 182 10.83 13.79 -4.89
CA ALA A 182 11.00 13.93 -6.34
C ALA A 182 9.75 14.46 -7.07
N GLU A 183 8.75 14.97 -6.35
CA GLU A 183 7.50 15.52 -6.91
C GLU A 183 6.83 14.58 -7.93
N PRO A 184 6.46 13.34 -7.52
CA PRO A 184 5.91 12.33 -8.41
C PRO A 184 4.50 12.69 -8.90
N THR A 185 3.97 11.91 -9.83
CA THR A 185 2.57 11.99 -10.25
C THR A 185 1.61 11.80 -9.08
N ASP A 186 0.39 12.35 -9.18
CA ASP A 186 -0.65 12.29 -8.13
C ASP A 186 -0.96 10.85 -7.68
N VAL A 187 -0.94 9.89 -8.62
CA VAL A 187 -1.24 8.50 -8.30
C VAL A 187 -0.14 7.86 -7.46
N VAL A 188 1.13 8.19 -7.73
CA VAL A 188 2.29 7.75 -6.96
C VAL A 188 2.34 8.49 -5.62
N THR A 189 2.13 9.80 -5.60
CA THR A 189 2.02 10.61 -4.37
C THR A 189 1.00 9.99 -3.40
N THR A 190 -0.20 9.67 -3.90
CA THR A 190 -1.26 9.07 -3.09
C THR A 190 -0.83 7.73 -2.49
N LEU A 191 -0.20 6.87 -3.28
CA LEU A 191 0.27 5.57 -2.78
C LEU A 191 1.42 5.72 -1.80
N ALA A 192 2.44 6.52 -2.13
CA ALA A 192 3.61 6.72 -1.27
C ALA A 192 3.20 7.29 0.09
N THR A 193 2.31 8.30 0.12
CA THR A 193 1.75 8.84 1.38
C THR A 193 1.00 7.77 2.19
N SER A 194 0.24 6.90 1.51
CA SER A 194 -0.44 5.77 2.16
C SER A 194 0.55 4.75 2.73
N ILE A 195 1.65 4.48 2.03
CA ILE A 195 2.72 3.59 2.51
C ILE A 195 3.37 4.17 3.76
N VAL A 196 3.79 5.44 3.75
CA VAL A 196 4.38 6.12 4.91
C VAL A 196 3.47 5.99 6.13
N THR A 197 2.20 6.37 5.98
CA THR A 197 1.24 6.35 7.10
C THR A 197 0.96 4.93 7.60
N GLY A 198 0.71 3.99 6.68
CA GLY A 198 0.37 2.61 7.03
C GLY A 198 1.54 1.87 7.67
N GLN A 199 2.73 1.96 7.08
CA GLN A 199 3.90 1.28 7.60
C GLN A 199 4.39 1.87 8.93
N ALA A 200 4.26 3.19 9.14
CA ALA A 200 4.55 3.79 10.45
C ALA A 200 3.66 3.21 11.55
N ALA A 201 2.36 3.07 11.31
CA ALA A 201 1.43 2.47 12.26
C ALA A 201 1.72 0.97 12.51
N GLU A 202 2.11 0.23 11.48
CA GLU A 202 2.50 -1.17 11.60
C GLU A 202 3.81 -1.34 12.37
N ILE A 203 4.78 -0.42 12.23
CA ILE A 203 6.01 -0.39 13.04
C ILE A 203 5.66 -0.26 14.52
N GLU A 204 4.84 0.72 14.92
CA GLU A 204 4.42 0.92 16.31
C GLU A 204 3.75 -0.34 16.90
N LEU A 205 2.90 -0.98 16.12
CA LEU A 205 2.25 -2.23 16.52
C LEU A 205 3.27 -3.36 16.71
N MET A 206 4.21 -3.52 15.77
CA MET A 206 5.24 -4.55 15.83
C MET A 206 6.21 -4.33 17.00
N GLU A 207 6.61 -3.10 17.29
CA GLU A 207 7.44 -2.75 18.44
C GLU A 207 6.72 -3.11 19.76
N THR A 208 5.43 -2.83 19.87
CA THR A 208 4.60 -3.23 21.02
C THR A 208 4.56 -4.75 21.16
N MET A 209 4.32 -5.48 20.06
CA MET A 209 4.28 -6.94 20.07
C MET A 209 5.65 -7.57 20.41
N LEU A 210 6.74 -6.92 20.02
CA LEU A 210 8.10 -7.35 20.33
C LEU A 210 8.42 -7.14 21.82
N ALA A 211 8.03 -6.00 22.39
CA ALA A 211 8.18 -5.70 23.82
C ALA A 211 7.41 -6.71 24.69
N ASP A 212 6.16 -7.01 24.37
CA ASP A 212 5.33 -8.01 25.07
C ASP A 212 6.04 -9.38 25.14
N ARG A 213 6.80 -9.76 24.09
CA ARG A 213 7.52 -11.04 24.01
C ARG A 213 8.82 -11.09 24.81
N THR A 214 9.43 -9.93 25.06
CA THR A 214 10.64 -9.86 25.91
C THR A 214 10.30 -9.97 27.39
N GLU A 215 9.15 -9.43 27.82
CA GLU A 215 8.69 -9.46 29.21
C GLU A 215 8.21 -10.87 29.65
N THR A 216 7.59 -11.62 28.72
CA THR A 216 7.06 -12.96 29.01
C THR A 216 8.12 -14.06 28.96
N GLY A 217 9.31 -13.79 28.46
CA GLY A 217 10.45 -14.72 28.36
C GLY A 217 11.46 -14.65 29.53
N SER A 218 11.18 -13.80 30.52
CA SER A 218 11.98 -13.64 31.76
C SER A 218 11.29 -14.36 32.91
#